data_b3e2a12c5f143357506dceb4294272ce
#
_entry.id   b3e2a12c5f143357506dceb4294272ce
#
_cell.length_a   1.000
_cell.length_b   1.000
_cell.length_c   1.000
_cell.angle_alpha   90.00
_cell.angle_beta   90.00
_cell.angle_gamma   90.00
#
_symmetry.space_group_name_H-M   'P 1'
#
loop_
_entity.id
_entity.type
_entity.pdbx_description
1 polymer ?
#
loop_
_entity_poly.entity_id
_entity_poly.type
_entity_poly.pdbx_seq_one_letter_code
_entity_poly.pdbx_strand_id
1 'polypeptide(L)'
;MFKKLRGYFSNDLSIDLGTANTLIYVRGKGIVLNEPSVVAIREEPSRGGKKIEAVGTEAKNMLGRTPGNITAIRPMKDGVIADFTITEKMLQFFIEKVHGNRMIRPSPRVLVCVPYGSTQVERRAIQESAEGAGARWVRLIEEPMAAAVGAGMPVHEARGSMVLDIGGGTSEVAVISLNGIVYAASVRIGGDRFDEAIINYVRRNYGILI
;
A
#
# COMPACT_ATOMS: atom_id res chain seq x y z
N MET A 1 2.11 -18.79 21.38
CA MET A 1 3.50 -19.28 21.49
C MET A 1 4.15 -19.44 20.10
N PHE A 2 3.54 -20.11 19.13
CA PHE A 2 4.08 -20.32 17.77
C PHE A 2 4.38 -19.04 16.96
N LYS A 3 3.57 -17.97 17.06
CA LYS A 3 3.85 -16.70 16.38
C LYS A 3 5.17 -16.04 16.82
N LYS A 4 5.58 -16.19 18.10
CA LYS A 4 6.85 -15.63 18.60
C LYS A 4 8.06 -16.38 18.04
N LEU A 5 8.02 -17.72 17.99
CA LEU A 5 9.09 -18.54 17.39
C LEU A 5 9.27 -18.23 15.88
N ARG A 6 8.19 -18.11 15.14
CA ARG A 6 8.20 -17.73 13.72
C ARG A 6 8.79 -16.33 13.49
N GLY A 7 8.68 -15.44 14.46
CA GLY A 7 9.25 -14.10 14.41
C GLY A 7 10.77 -14.05 14.38
N TYR A 8 11.48 -15.04 14.96
CA TYR A 8 12.95 -15.11 14.88
C TYR A 8 13.47 -15.37 13.46
N PHE A 9 12.64 -15.94 12.61
CA PHE A 9 12.98 -16.24 11.20
C PHE A 9 12.38 -15.25 10.23
N SER A 10 11.79 -14.16 10.70
CA SER A 10 11.14 -13.14 9.87
C SER A 10 11.87 -11.81 9.97
N ASN A 11 12.08 -11.16 8.83
CA ASN A 11 12.58 -9.79 8.80
C ASN A 11 11.50 -8.83 9.26
N ASP A 12 11.89 -7.73 9.92
CA ASP A 12 10.99 -6.62 10.18
C ASP A 12 10.77 -5.84 8.87
N LEU A 13 9.54 -5.44 8.61
CA LEU A 13 9.13 -4.82 7.37
C LEU A 13 8.58 -3.42 7.63
N SER A 14 8.88 -2.49 6.72
CA SER A 14 8.08 -1.27 6.56
C SER A 14 7.32 -1.39 5.24
N ILE A 15 6.02 -1.13 5.26
CA ILE A 15 5.13 -1.26 4.11
C ILE A 15 4.50 0.10 3.84
N ASP A 16 4.69 0.60 2.62
CA ASP A 16 3.89 1.66 2.05
C ASP A 16 2.78 1.00 1.23
N LEU A 17 1.54 1.10 1.72
CA LEU A 17 0.36 0.50 1.12
C LEU A 17 -0.37 1.54 0.25
N GLY A 18 0.27 1.94 -0.84
CA GLY A 18 -0.25 2.99 -1.72
C GLY A 18 -1.38 2.53 -2.64
N THR A 19 -2.17 3.50 -3.13
CA THR A 19 -3.26 3.27 -4.09
C THR A 19 -2.75 2.69 -5.41
N ALA A 20 -1.63 3.18 -5.92
CA ALA A 20 -1.05 2.74 -7.19
C ALA A 20 -0.08 1.57 -7.01
N ASN A 21 0.83 1.66 -6.05
CA ASN A 21 1.88 0.68 -5.80
C ASN A 21 1.99 0.39 -4.29
N THR A 22 2.40 -0.84 -3.98
CA THR A 22 2.82 -1.25 -2.64
C THR A 22 4.33 -1.43 -2.63
N LEU A 23 5.02 -0.77 -1.68
CA LEU A 23 6.45 -0.92 -1.46
C LEU A 23 6.72 -1.61 -0.13
N ILE A 24 7.73 -2.49 -0.12
CA ILE A 24 8.21 -3.11 1.13
C ILE A 24 9.70 -2.84 1.28
N TYR A 25 10.04 -2.26 2.41
CA TYR A 25 11.40 -2.01 2.84
C TYR A 25 11.80 -2.99 3.94
N VAL A 26 13.02 -3.50 3.85
CA VAL A 26 13.66 -4.33 4.89
C VAL A 26 14.90 -3.62 5.40
N ARG A 27 15.04 -3.52 6.71
CA ARG A 27 16.20 -2.89 7.35
C ARG A 27 17.50 -3.55 6.87
N GLY A 28 18.44 -2.73 6.37
CA GLY A 28 19.74 -3.18 5.85
C GLY A 28 19.71 -3.76 4.43
N LYS A 29 18.54 -3.90 3.82
CA LYS A 29 18.40 -4.36 2.43
C LYS A 29 17.76 -3.33 1.51
N GLY A 30 17.15 -2.27 2.06
CA GLY A 30 16.45 -1.27 1.27
C GLY A 30 15.06 -1.73 0.83
N ILE A 31 14.57 -1.15 -0.28
CA ILE A 31 13.29 -1.54 -0.90
C ILE A 31 13.51 -2.90 -1.59
N VAL A 32 12.81 -3.91 -1.10
CA VAL A 32 12.90 -5.30 -1.59
C VAL A 32 11.70 -5.72 -2.43
N LEU A 33 10.63 -4.91 -2.43
CA LEU A 33 9.44 -5.10 -3.25
C LEU A 33 8.88 -3.74 -3.64
N ASN A 34 8.58 -3.60 -4.93
CA ASN A 34 7.84 -2.49 -5.51
C ASN A 34 6.92 -3.08 -6.57
N GLU A 35 5.66 -3.23 -6.21
CA GLU A 35 4.65 -3.89 -7.04
C GLU A 35 3.38 -3.06 -7.13
N PRO A 36 2.69 -3.06 -8.26
CA PRO A 36 1.36 -2.46 -8.38
C PRO A 36 0.38 -3.04 -7.34
N SER A 37 -0.45 -2.19 -6.74
CA SER A 37 -1.54 -2.60 -5.85
C SER A 37 -2.73 -3.11 -6.66
N VAL A 38 -2.52 -4.22 -7.39
CA VAL A 38 -3.50 -4.84 -8.30
C VAL A 38 -3.58 -6.33 -8.02
N VAL A 39 -4.79 -6.88 -8.04
CA VAL A 39 -5.07 -8.32 -7.84
C VAL A 39 -6.01 -8.80 -8.93
N ALA A 40 -5.67 -9.89 -9.60
CA ALA A 40 -6.54 -10.60 -10.53
C ALA A 40 -7.25 -11.74 -9.79
N ILE A 41 -8.57 -11.77 -9.88
CA ILE A 41 -9.45 -12.67 -9.15
C ILE A 41 -10.22 -13.51 -10.19
N ARG A 42 -10.23 -14.81 -9.99
CA ARG A 42 -11.11 -15.72 -10.71
C ARG A 42 -12.33 -16.04 -9.86
N GLU A 43 -13.52 -15.86 -10.43
CA GLU A 43 -14.76 -16.35 -9.83
C GLU A 43 -14.92 -17.85 -10.11
N GLU A 44 -15.10 -18.66 -9.08
CA GLU A 44 -15.38 -20.09 -9.19
C GLU A 44 -16.89 -20.36 -9.00
N PRO A 45 -17.67 -20.51 -10.08
CA PRO A 45 -19.13 -20.68 -9.98
C PRO A 45 -19.54 -21.92 -9.18
N SER A 46 -18.72 -22.98 -9.20
CA SER A 46 -19.00 -24.26 -8.54
C SER A 46 -18.79 -24.28 -7.03
N ARG A 47 -18.07 -23.28 -6.46
CA ARG A 47 -17.74 -23.21 -5.03
C ARG A 47 -18.13 -21.89 -4.36
N GLY A 48 -18.70 -20.94 -5.11
CA GLY A 48 -19.07 -19.62 -4.59
C GLY A 48 -17.88 -18.81 -4.05
N GLY A 49 -16.64 -19.17 -4.45
CA GLY A 49 -15.40 -18.60 -3.93
C GLY A 49 -14.69 -17.72 -4.95
N LYS A 50 -13.90 -16.76 -4.42
CA LYS A 50 -12.96 -15.94 -5.20
C LYS A 50 -11.55 -16.53 -5.03
N LYS A 51 -10.91 -16.94 -6.11
CA LYS A 51 -9.52 -17.41 -6.13
C LYS A 51 -8.61 -16.31 -6.67
N ILE A 52 -7.48 -16.07 -6.01
CA ILE A 52 -6.46 -15.17 -6.53
C ILE A 52 -5.71 -15.89 -7.66
N GLU A 53 -5.63 -15.25 -8.81
CA GLU A 53 -4.95 -15.75 -10.00
C GLU A 53 -3.56 -15.10 -10.15
N ALA A 54 -3.47 -13.79 -9.90
CA ALA A 54 -2.22 -13.04 -9.97
C ALA A 54 -2.26 -11.82 -9.04
N VAL A 55 -1.07 -11.32 -8.67
CA VAL A 55 -0.91 -10.13 -7.81
C VAL A 55 0.24 -9.28 -8.38
N GLY A 56 0.13 -7.95 -8.21
CA GLY A 56 1.18 -7.02 -8.60
C GLY A 56 1.27 -6.84 -10.11
N THR A 57 2.48 -6.87 -10.64
CA THR A 57 2.78 -6.65 -12.06
C THR A 57 2.05 -7.62 -12.97
N GLU A 58 1.95 -8.89 -12.60
CA GLU A 58 1.21 -9.89 -13.39
C GLU A 58 -0.28 -9.53 -13.49
N ALA A 59 -0.89 -9.15 -12.36
CA ALA A 59 -2.29 -8.73 -12.34
C ALA A 59 -2.50 -7.41 -13.11
N LYS A 60 -1.56 -6.46 -13.03
CA LYS A 60 -1.63 -5.20 -13.78
C LYS A 60 -1.63 -5.46 -15.30
N ASN A 61 -0.82 -6.40 -15.78
CA ASN A 61 -0.79 -6.76 -17.20
C ASN A 61 -2.09 -7.39 -17.71
N MET A 62 -2.94 -7.86 -16.79
CA MET A 62 -4.25 -8.43 -17.09
C MET A 62 -5.36 -7.36 -17.14
N LEU A 63 -5.13 -6.13 -16.68
CA LEU A 63 -6.13 -5.07 -16.70
C LEU A 63 -6.64 -4.83 -18.13
N GLY A 64 -7.97 -4.86 -18.32
CA GLY A 64 -8.62 -4.69 -19.61
C GLY A 64 -8.41 -5.82 -20.61
N ARG A 65 -7.76 -6.93 -20.24
CA ARG A 65 -7.42 -8.07 -21.11
C ARG A 65 -7.84 -9.42 -20.54
N THR A 66 -8.63 -9.43 -19.46
CA THR A 66 -9.04 -10.66 -18.79
C THR A 66 -10.22 -11.33 -19.50
N PRO A 67 -10.26 -12.67 -19.59
CA PRO A 67 -11.48 -13.39 -19.98
C PRO A 67 -12.58 -13.17 -18.93
N GLY A 68 -13.86 -13.38 -19.32
CA GLY A 68 -15.04 -12.98 -18.55
C GLY A 68 -15.17 -13.53 -17.13
N ASN A 69 -14.38 -14.56 -16.77
CA ASN A 69 -14.37 -15.15 -15.42
C ASN A 69 -13.20 -14.66 -14.55
N ILE A 70 -12.34 -13.77 -15.07
CA ILE A 70 -11.23 -13.14 -14.31
C ILE A 70 -11.45 -11.64 -14.31
N THR A 71 -11.34 -11.02 -13.13
CA THR A 71 -11.43 -9.58 -12.96
C THR A 71 -10.16 -9.08 -12.26
N ALA A 72 -9.46 -8.13 -12.88
CA ALA A 72 -8.35 -7.44 -12.23
C ALA A 72 -8.87 -6.17 -11.54
N ILE A 73 -8.59 -6.03 -10.24
CA ILE A 73 -9.07 -4.94 -9.40
C ILE A 73 -7.93 -4.28 -8.63
N ARG A 74 -8.12 -3.02 -8.27
CA ARG A 74 -7.30 -2.30 -7.31
C ARG A 74 -8.00 -2.33 -5.95
N PRO A 75 -7.48 -3.06 -4.95
CA PRO A 75 -8.11 -3.17 -3.63
C PRO A 75 -7.91 -1.92 -2.78
N MET A 76 -7.03 -1.00 -3.22
CA MET A 76 -6.80 0.31 -2.64
C MET A 76 -7.35 1.40 -3.56
N LYS A 77 -8.02 2.41 -3.00
CA LYS A 77 -8.55 3.56 -3.74
C LYS A 77 -8.51 4.81 -2.87
N ASP A 78 -8.02 5.91 -3.43
CA ASP A 78 -7.99 7.22 -2.76
C ASP A 78 -7.34 7.16 -1.35
N GLY A 79 -6.27 6.35 -1.19
CA GLY A 79 -5.56 6.14 0.07
C GLY A 79 -6.24 5.24 1.09
N VAL A 80 -7.35 4.57 0.73
CA VAL A 80 -8.10 3.71 1.65
C VAL A 80 -8.30 2.29 1.09
N ILE A 81 -8.59 1.34 1.99
CA ILE A 81 -8.95 -0.02 1.61
C ILE A 81 -10.37 -0.03 1.04
N ALA A 82 -10.50 -0.38 -0.24
CA ALA A 82 -11.78 -0.56 -0.92
C ALA A 82 -12.32 -2.00 -0.78
N ASP A 83 -11.42 -3.00 -0.70
CA ASP A 83 -11.76 -4.40 -0.45
C ASP A 83 -10.80 -4.99 0.58
N PHE A 84 -11.30 -5.20 1.80
CA PHE A 84 -10.53 -5.70 2.93
C PHE A 84 -9.94 -7.09 2.66
N THR A 85 -10.77 -8.02 2.21
CA THR A 85 -10.37 -9.42 1.98
C THR A 85 -9.28 -9.54 0.94
N ILE A 86 -9.40 -8.76 -0.13
CA ILE A 86 -8.42 -8.79 -1.22
C ILE A 86 -7.12 -8.08 -0.80
N THR A 87 -7.21 -6.99 -0.03
CA THR A 87 -6.03 -6.30 0.53
C THR A 87 -5.24 -7.23 1.46
N GLU A 88 -5.92 -7.94 2.38
CA GLU A 88 -5.29 -8.93 3.27
C GLU A 88 -4.52 -9.98 2.47
N LYS A 89 -5.15 -10.54 1.44
CA LYS A 89 -4.52 -11.56 0.60
C LYS A 89 -3.36 -11.01 -0.24
N MET A 90 -3.48 -9.78 -0.75
CA MET A 90 -2.39 -9.10 -1.46
C MET A 90 -1.19 -8.90 -0.53
N LEU A 91 -1.41 -8.39 0.69
CA LEU A 91 -0.38 -8.23 1.70
C LEU A 91 0.26 -9.58 2.08
N GLN A 92 -0.55 -10.61 2.27
CA GLN A 92 -0.04 -11.96 2.55
C GLN A 92 0.90 -12.45 1.44
N PHE A 93 0.51 -12.30 0.19
CA PHE A 93 1.33 -12.66 -0.97
C PHE A 93 2.64 -11.88 -0.99
N PHE A 94 2.62 -10.57 -0.76
CA PHE A 94 3.83 -9.75 -0.75
C PHE A 94 4.75 -10.08 0.43
N ILE A 95 4.21 -10.32 1.62
CA ILE A 95 4.99 -10.75 2.79
C ILE A 95 5.67 -12.09 2.51
N GLU A 96 4.95 -13.05 1.91
CA GLU A 96 5.51 -14.35 1.54
C GLU A 96 6.61 -14.20 0.46
N LYS A 97 6.37 -13.38 -0.57
CA LYS A 97 7.34 -13.10 -1.65
C LYS A 97 8.65 -12.51 -1.12
N VAL A 98 8.59 -11.56 -0.18
CA VAL A 98 9.77 -10.94 0.44
C VAL A 98 10.58 -11.91 1.29
N HIS A 99 9.93 -12.88 1.91
CA HIS A 99 10.60 -13.88 2.75
C HIS A 99 11.10 -15.10 1.96
N GLY A 100 10.71 -15.25 0.69
CA GLY A 100 11.05 -16.38 -0.16
C GLY A 100 10.39 -17.70 0.28
N ASN A 101 10.74 -18.79 -0.43
CA ASN A 101 10.22 -20.14 -0.14
C ASN A 101 10.77 -20.70 1.18
N ARG A 102 10.23 -20.27 2.30
CA ARG A 102 10.58 -20.81 3.62
C ARG A 102 9.55 -21.86 4.02
N MET A 103 10.03 -22.98 4.60
CA MET A 103 9.16 -24.04 5.16
C MET A 103 8.25 -23.49 6.28
N ILE A 104 8.67 -22.44 6.98
CA ILE A 104 7.91 -21.80 8.06
C ILE A 104 7.34 -20.49 7.56
N ARG A 105 6.01 -20.36 7.63
CA ARG A 105 5.28 -19.14 7.27
C ARG A 105 5.82 -17.94 8.04
N PRO A 106 6.19 -16.83 7.40
CA PRO A 106 6.73 -15.66 8.10
C PRO A 106 5.71 -15.04 9.06
N SER A 107 6.20 -14.38 10.08
CA SER A 107 5.37 -13.62 11.05
C SER A 107 6.15 -12.38 11.50
N PRO A 108 6.31 -11.37 10.61
CA PRO A 108 7.12 -10.19 10.83
C PRO A 108 6.49 -9.22 11.84
N ARG A 109 7.32 -8.30 12.37
CA ARG A 109 6.81 -7.00 12.82
C ARG A 109 6.70 -6.11 11.60
N VAL A 110 5.62 -5.34 11.52
CA VAL A 110 5.32 -4.52 10.36
C VAL A 110 5.02 -3.08 10.80
N LEU A 111 5.68 -2.12 10.18
CA LEU A 111 5.33 -0.72 10.21
C LEU A 111 4.60 -0.40 8.91
N VAL A 112 3.37 0.14 8.97
CA VAL A 112 2.58 0.47 7.77
C VAL A 112 2.38 1.97 7.70
N CYS A 113 2.65 2.55 6.53
CA CYS A 113 2.34 3.95 6.24
C CYS A 113 0.84 4.12 6.06
N VAL A 114 0.31 5.23 6.57
CA VAL A 114 -1.09 5.60 6.45
C VAL A 114 -1.21 7.09 6.14
N PRO A 115 -2.17 7.50 5.29
CA PRO A 115 -2.43 8.91 5.08
C PRO A 115 -2.72 9.65 6.38
N TYR A 116 -2.21 10.89 6.50
CA TYR A 116 -2.46 11.72 7.68
C TYR A 116 -3.97 11.93 7.92
N GLY A 117 -4.73 12.14 6.84
CA GLY A 117 -6.18 12.32 6.88
C GLY A 117 -7.00 11.04 7.11
N SER A 118 -6.35 9.88 7.35
CA SER A 118 -7.07 8.62 7.56
C SER A 118 -7.87 8.62 8.86
N THR A 119 -9.12 8.14 8.79
CA THR A 119 -10.01 7.96 9.94
C THR A 119 -9.55 6.80 10.82
N GLN A 120 -10.05 6.74 12.05
CA GLN A 120 -9.76 5.61 12.96
C GLN A 120 -10.25 4.26 12.39
N VAL A 121 -11.35 4.26 11.63
CA VAL A 121 -11.88 3.06 10.98
C VAL A 121 -10.92 2.58 9.88
N GLU A 122 -10.44 3.49 9.04
CA GLU A 122 -9.47 3.20 7.99
C GLU A 122 -8.14 2.70 8.56
N ARG A 123 -7.61 3.36 9.61
CA ARG A 123 -6.40 2.92 10.33
C ARG A 123 -6.55 1.52 10.90
N ARG A 124 -7.69 1.22 11.50
CA ARG A 124 -7.99 -0.10 12.05
C ARG A 124 -8.08 -1.15 10.93
N ALA A 125 -8.72 -0.84 9.81
CA ALA A 125 -8.80 -1.75 8.66
C ALA A 125 -7.41 -2.12 8.11
N ILE A 126 -6.50 -1.15 8.01
CA ILE A 126 -5.10 -1.38 7.59
C ILE A 126 -4.38 -2.28 8.59
N GLN A 127 -4.52 -2.01 9.89
CA GLN A 127 -3.90 -2.81 10.94
C GLN A 127 -4.42 -4.25 10.91
N GLU A 128 -5.74 -4.46 10.86
CA GLU A 128 -6.36 -5.78 10.82
C GLU A 128 -5.97 -6.56 9.55
N SER A 129 -5.89 -5.88 8.38
CA SER A 129 -5.42 -6.50 7.13
C SER A 129 -3.98 -7.00 7.25
N ALA A 130 -3.09 -6.21 7.84
CA ALA A 130 -1.70 -6.61 8.04
C ALA A 130 -1.56 -7.76 9.06
N GLU A 131 -2.35 -7.75 10.13
CA GLU A 131 -2.39 -8.84 11.12
C GLU A 131 -2.96 -10.14 10.52
N GLY A 132 -4.02 -10.05 9.71
CA GLY A 132 -4.61 -11.16 8.95
C GLY A 132 -3.63 -11.74 7.93
N ALA A 133 -2.85 -10.90 7.26
CA ALA A 133 -1.78 -11.30 6.35
C ALA A 133 -0.61 -12.03 7.05
N GLY A 134 -0.58 -12.08 8.39
CA GLY A 134 0.36 -12.86 9.18
C GLY A 134 1.35 -12.05 10.00
N ALA A 135 1.28 -10.73 10.01
CA ALA A 135 2.10 -9.91 10.89
C ALA A 135 1.81 -10.28 12.37
N ARG A 136 2.88 -10.33 13.19
CA ARG A 136 2.74 -10.61 14.65
C ARG A 136 2.57 -9.34 15.47
N TRP A 137 2.91 -8.21 14.88
CA TRP A 137 2.84 -6.90 15.50
C TRP A 137 2.80 -5.85 14.39
N VAL A 138 1.87 -4.91 14.48
CA VAL A 138 1.67 -3.83 13.52
C VAL A 138 1.73 -2.48 14.24
N ARG A 139 2.38 -1.52 13.60
CA ARG A 139 2.32 -0.10 13.97
C ARG A 139 2.06 0.71 12.72
N LEU A 140 1.41 1.83 12.91
CA LEU A 140 1.11 2.79 11.85
C LEU A 140 2.02 4.01 12.00
N ILE A 141 2.39 4.59 10.88
CA ILE A 141 3.11 5.87 10.78
C ILE A 141 2.44 6.70 9.69
N GLU A 142 2.31 7.99 9.91
CA GLU A 142 1.80 8.91 8.89
C GLU A 142 2.76 9.00 7.69
N GLU A 143 2.21 8.95 6.46
CA GLU A 143 2.98 8.99 5.21
C GLU A 143 3.96 10.17 5.15
N PRO A 144 3.58 11.43 5.47
CA PRO A 144 4.52 12.54 5.40
C PRO A 144 5.65 12.44 6.43
N MET A 145 5.41 11.82 7.61
CA MET A 145 6.48 11.56 8.58
C MET A 145 7.44 10.49 8.05
N ALA A 146 6.92 9.42 7.47
CA ALA A 146 7.74 8.37 6.87
C ALA A 146 8.58 8.91 5.71
N ALA A 147 7.99 9.75 4.85
CA ALA A 147 8.67 10.41 3.73
C ALA A 147 9.81 11.33 4.23
N ALA A 148 9.55 12.14 5.26
CA ALA A 148 10.57 13.02 5.85
C ALA A 148 11.75 12.23 6.42
N VAL A 149 11.48 11.15 7.15
CA VAL A 149 12.53 10.26 7.70
C VAL A 149 13.30 9.59 6.57
N GLY A 150 12.60 9.10 5.55
CA GLY A 150 13.20 8.45 4.38
C GLY A 150 14.09 9.39 3.55
N ALA A 151 13.72 10.66 3.47
CA ALA A 151 14.51 11.71 2.82
C ALA A 151 15.70 12.22 3.68
N GLY A 152 15.88 11.69 4.90
CA GLY A 152 16.95 12.11 5.81
C GLY A 152 16.75 13.52 6.38
N MET A 153 15.51 14.02 6.41
CA MET A 153 15.23 15.35 6.96
C MET A 153 15.45 15.39 8.48
N PRO A 154 15.90 16.51 9.04
CA PRO A 154 16.19 16.62 10.46
C PRO A 154 14.90 16.79 11.28
N VAL A 155 14.04 15.80 11.27
CA VAL A 155 12.71 15.82 11.91
C VAL A 155 12.77 15.98 13.43
N HIS A 156 13.91 15.62 14.05
CA HIS A 156 14.13 15.71 15.50
C HIS A 156 14.55 17.10 16.00
N GLU A 157 14.94 18.00 15.09
CA GLU A 157 15.39 19.33 15.45
C GLU A 157 14.23 20.29 15.72
N ALA A 158 14.50 21.37 16.51
CA ALA A 158 13.56 22.43 16.82
C ALA A 158 13.42 23.44 15.66
N ARG A 159 13.25 22.94 14.44
CA ARG A 159 12.98 23.72 13.23
C ARG A 159 11.93 23.05 12.37
N GLY A 160 11.15 23.83 11.64
CA GLY A 160 10.13 23.30 10.72
C GLY A 160 10.79 22.70 9.47
N SER A 161 10.48 21.43 9.19
CA SER A 161 10.78 20.76 7.93
C SER A 161 9.47 20.48 7.20
N MET A 162 9.34 20.92 5.95
CA MET A 162 8.11 20.73 5.17
C MET A 162 8.29 19.62 4.15
N VAL A 163 7.29 18.74 4.08
CA VAL A 163 7.19 17.67 3.09
C VAL A 163 5.91 17.88 2.29
N LEU A 164 6.00 17.69 0.98
CA LEU A 164 4.87 17.51 0.08
C LEU A 164 5.00 16.10 -0.51
N ASP A 165 4.02 15.24 -0.20
CA ASP A 165 3.93 13.87 -0.69
C ASP A 165 2.75 13.75 -1.66
N ILE A 166 3.00 13.31 -2.88
CA ILE A 166 1.99 13.14 -3.93
C ILE A 166 2.01 11.67 -4.37
N GLY A 167 1.02 10.92 -3.87
CA GLY A 167 0.81 9.53 -4.23
C GLY A 167 -0.11 9.35 -5.44
N GLY A 168 -0.52 8.10 -5.70
CA GLY A 168 -1.51 7.79 -6.75
C GLY A 168 -2.91 8.30 -6.40
N GLY A 169 -3.33 8.19 -5.15
CA GLY A 169 -4.68 8.52 -4.69
C GLY A 169 -4.79 9.74 -3.79
N THR A 170 -3.69 10.16 -3.15
CA THR A 170 -3.65 11.24 -2.15
C THR A 170 -2.52 12.20 -2.43
N SER A 171 -2.68 13.46 -1.98
CA SER A 171 -1.59 14.42 -1.84
C SER A 171 -1.62 15.00 -0.44
N GLU A 172 -0.47 15.03 0.21
CA GLU A 172 -0.32 15.43 1.60
C GLU A 172 0.79 16.46 1.76
N VAL A 173 0.56 17.46 2.58
CA VAL A 173 1.59 18.40 3.01
C VAL A 173 1.70 18.36 4.52
N ALA A 174 2.91 18.33 5.05
CA ALA A 174 3.14 18.41 6.47
C ALA A 174 4.35 19.29 6.83
N VAL A 175 4.25 19.98 7.96
CA VAL A 175 5.37 20.65 8.63
C VAL A 175 5.69 19.83 9.88
N ILE A 176 6.93 19.41 10.00
CA ILE A 176 7.42 18.51 11.03
C ILE A 176 8.50 19.21 11.85
N SER A 177 8.45 19.08 13.17
CA SER A 177 9.45 19.60 14.10
C SER A 177 9.44 18.77 15.39
N LEU A 178 10.60 18.55 16.01
CA LEU A 178 10.72 17.81 17.28
C LEU A 178 10.02 16.43 17.27
N ASN A 179 10.17 15.68 16.18
CA ASN A 179 9.55 14.38 15.92
C ASN A 179 8.00 14.39 15.90
N GLY A 180 7.39 15.57 15.75
CA GLY A 180 5.93 15.72 15.68
C GLY A 180 5.49 16.43 14.42
N ILE A 181 4.29 16.10 13.94
CA ILE A 181 3.62 16.86 12.88
C ILE A 181 2.98 18.08 13.52
N VAL A 182 3.48 19.27 13.18
CA VAL A 182 2.98 20.55 13.69
C VAL A 182 1.76 21.02 12.93
N TYR A 183 1.76 20.80 11.60
CA TYR A 183 0.66 21.10 10.72
C TYR A 183 0.64 20.08 9.59
N ALA A 184 -0.52 19.63 9.17
CA ALA A 184 -0.69 18.85 7.97
C ALA A 184 -2.04 19.08 7.32
N ALA A 185 -2.08 18.87 6.01
CA ALA A 185 -3.29 18.81 5.22
C ALA A 185 -3.19 17.65 4.23
N SER A 186 -4.32 17.00 3.98
CA SER A 186 -4.43 15.86 3.06
C SER A 186 -5.63 16.05 2.15
N VAL A 187 -5.47 15.74 0.87
CA VAL A 187 -6.55 15.72 -0.11
C VAL A 187 -6.53 14.39 -0.86
N ARG A 188 -7.72 13.86 -1.18
CA ARG A 188 -7.88 12.62 -1.95
C ARG A 188 -7.81 12.90 -3.46
N ILE A 189 -6.71 13.53 -3.85
CA ILE A 189 -6.34 13.85 -5.24
C ILE A 189 -4.87 13.48 -5.38
N GLY A 190 -4.54 12.67 -6.37
CA GLY A 190 -3.19 12.24 -6.67
C GLY A 190 -3.02 11.94 -8.15
N GLY A 191 -2.00 11.17 -8.50
CA GLY A 191 -1.63 10.85 -9.88
C GLY A 191 -2.78 10.29 -10.71
N ASP A 192 -3.62 9.41 -10.16
CA ASP A 192 -4.77 8.84 -10.88
C ASP A 192 -5.74 9.95 -11.35
N ARG A 193 -5.96 10.99 -10.53
CA ARG A 193 -6.81 12.13 -10.92
C ARG A 193 -6.15 13.05 -11.91
N PHE A 194 -4.82 13.17 -11.89
CA PHE A 194 -4.07 13.93 -12.88
C PHE A 194 -4.17 13.23 -14.24
N ASP A 195 -4.00 11.93 -14.30
CA ASP A 195 -4.16 11.13 -15.50
C ASP A 195 -5.57 11.24 -16.08
N GLU A 196 -6.62 11.10 -15.23
CA GLU A 196 -8.01 11.32 -15.63
C GLU A 196 -8.24 12.72 -16.23
N ALA A 197 -7.64 13.75 -15.66
CA ALA A 197 -7.77 15.12 -16.16
C ALA A 197 -7.13 15.28 -17.54
N ILE A 198 -5.94 14.67 -17.76
CA ILE A 198 -5.24 14.68 -19.05
C ILE A 198 -6.06 13.92 -20.10
N ILE A 199 -6.52 12.70 -19.78
CA ILE A 199 -7.37 11.89 -20.67
C ILE A 199 -8.61 12.67 -21.09
N ASN A 200 -9.30 13.28 -20.12
CA ASN A 200 -10.51 14.06 -20.39
C ASN A 200 -10.21 15.30 -21.24
N TYR A 201 -9.09 15.97 -21.01
CA TYR A 201 -8.68 17.13 -21.81
C TYR A 201 -8.43 16.72 -23.27
N VAL A 202 -7.65 15.67 -23.51
CA VAL A 202 -7.33 15.16 -24.84
C VAL A 202 -8.61 14.71 -25.56
N ARG A 203 -9.48 13.98 -24.87
CA ARG A 203 -10.77 13.54 -25.42
C ARG A 203 -11.66 14.70 -25.84
N ARG A 204 -11.78 15.75 -25.01
CA ARG A 204 -12.66 16.92 -25.30
C ARG A 204 -12.12 17.80 -26.38
N ASN A 205 -10.80 18.03 -26.42
CA ASN A 205 -10.21 19.01 -27.35
C ASN A 205 -9.77 18.40 -28.67
N TYR A 206 -9.44 17.10 -28.68
CA TYR A 206 -8.89 16.43 -29.87
C TYR A 206 -9.72 15.25 -30.37
N GLY A 207 -10.73 14.79 -29.60
CA GLY A 207 -11.55 13.63 -29.92
C GLY A 207 -10.81 12.28 -29.86
N ILE A 208 -9.62 12.26 -29.25
CA ILE A 208 -8.74 11.08 -29.17
C ILE A 208 -8.90 10.41 -27.81
N LEU A 209 -8.93 9.08 -27.80
CA LEU A 209 -8.84 8.27 -26.58
C LEU A 209 -7.38 7.84 -26.37
N ILE A 210 -6.84 8.15 -25.18
CA ILE A 210 -5.51 7.74 -24.74
C ILE A 210 -5.61 6.90 -23.47
#